data_ce8b146c94258595325b240a42d3fcd0
#
_entry.id   ce8b146c94258595325b240a42d3fcd0
#
_cell.length_a   1.000
_cell.length_b   1.000
_cell.length_c   1.000
_cell.angle_alpha   90.00
_cell.angle_beta   90.00
_cell.angle_gamma   90.00
#
_symmetry.space_group_name_H-M   'P 1'
#
loop_
_entity.id
_entity.type
_entity.pdbx_description
1 polymer ?
#
loop_
_entity_poly.entity_id
_entity_poly.type
_entity_poly.pdbx_seq_one_letter_code
_entity_poly.pdbx_strand_id
1 'polypeptide(L)'
;MLNDIVNKLAEQYDDDTFYHSIDKQLFLVGGETPFLKAIKKKADNLGVFCVYKDRVDLNVTPTVVDTEVYKEPFHLISQQDIDRIQCEGISCCANAILAFLTNIDIAGKNITILGRGHAVKGLAEELMHCTDATVTVCHSKTRNLYESTLFADIFVVAAPVKPAQVSSLAGKIVIDVSGTFKGFVPKDRYVSNIGKLTTSILLNRAVK
;
A
#
# COMPACT_ATOMS: atom_id res chain seq x y z
N MET A 1 15.34 12.26 2.05
CA MET A 1 15.88 11.39 0.98
C MET A 1 14.93 10.22 0.65
N LEU A 2 14.80 9.11 1.44
CA LEU A 2 13.89 8.01 1.05
C LEU A 2 12.40 8.44 1.00
N ASN A 3 11.93 9.18 2.00
CA ASN A 3 10.55 9.68 2.00
C ASN A 3 10.29 10.75 0.92
N ASP A 4 11.31 11.38 0.37
CA ASP A 4 11.16 12.33 -0.75
C ASP A 4 10.85 11.59 -2.05
N ILE A 5 11.43 10.39 -2.25
CA ILE A 5 11.07 9.51 -3.38
C ILE A 5 9.59 9.15 -3.28
N VAL A 6 9.12 8.73 -2.10
CA VAL A 6 7.70 8.39 -1.87
C VAL A 6 6.79 9.59 -2.15
N ASN A 7 7.18 10.79 -1.70
CA ASN A 7 6.40 12.01 -1.94
C ASN A 7 6.31 12.36 -3.42
N LYS A 8 7.45 12.31 -4.14
CA LYS A 8 7.51 12.59 -5.58
C LYS A 8 6.64 11.61 -6.39
N LEU A 9 6.71 10.32 -6.05
CA LEU A 9 5.85 9.31 -6.68
C LEU A 9 4.37 9.58 -6.41
N ALA A 10 4.02 9.94 -5.16
CA ALA A 10 2.64 10.29 -4.82
C ALA A 10 2.14 11.50 -5.63
N GLU A 11 2.95 12.52 -5.82
CA GLU A 11 2.63 13.69 -6.65
C GLU A 11 2.39 13.31 -8.12
N GLN A 12 3.21 12.42 -8.70
CA GLN A 12 2.99 11.93 -10.07
C GLN A 12 1.65 11.21 -10.24
N TYR A 13 1.25 10.36 -9.27
CA TYR A 13 -0.06 9.71 -9.29
C TYR A 13 -1.20 10.71 -9.05
N ASP A 14 -1.00 11.74 -8.23
CA ASP A 14 -1.98 12.77 -7.96
C ASP A 14 -2.25 13.63 -9.20
N ASP A 15 -1.20 14.00 -9.95
CA ASP A 15 -1.32 14.72 -11.23
C ASP A 15 -2.10 13.90 -12.27
N ASP A 16 -1.74 12.61 -12.42
CA ASP A 16 -2.44 11.70 -13.33
C ASP A 16 -3.92 11.49 -12.90
N THR A 17 -4.18 11.42 -11.61
CA THR A 17 -5.54 11.35 -11.05
C THR A 17 -6.35 12.58 -11.42
N PHE A 18 -5.80 13.77 -11.29
CA PHE A 18 -6.47 15.01 -11.66
C PHE A 18 -6.94 15.00 -13.12
N TYR A 19 -6.06 14.60 -14.05
CA TYR A 19 -6.42 14.52 -15.47
C TYR A 19 -7.55 13.52 -15.75
N HIS A 20 -7.58 12.38 -15.06
CA HIS A 20 -8.59 11.34 -15.29
C HIS A 20 -9.88 11.54 -14.51
N SER A 21 -9.91 12.46 -13.54
CA SER A 21 -11.08 12.72 -12.69
C SER A 21 -11.98 13.85 -13.22
N ILE A 22 -11.58 14.55 -14.30
CA ILE A 22 -12.37 15.61 -14.87
C ILE A 22 -13.75 15.05 -15.25
N ASP A 23 -14.82 15.68 -14.70
CA ASP A 23 -16.23 15.27 -14.89
C ASP A 23 -16.63 13.92 -14.26
N LYS A 24 -15.81 13.33 -13.40
CA LYS A 24 -16.16 12.12 -12.66
C LYS A 24 -16.52 12.41 -11.20
N GLN A 25 -17.51 11.66 -10.71
CA GLN A 25 -17.90 11.66 -9.31
C GLN A 25 -17.45 10.35 -8.66
N LEU A 26 -16.64 10.43 -7.59
CA LEU A 26 -16.18 9.27 -6.85
C LEU A 26 -17.18 8.88 -5.75
N PHE A 27 -17.55 7.62 -5.70
CA PHE A 27 -18.44 7.08 -4.67
C PHE A 27 -17.64 6.35 -3.58
N LEU A 28 -17.95 6.66 -2.31
CA LEU A 28 -17.31 6.10 -1.13
C LEU A 28 -18.35 5.24 -0.39
N VAL A 29 -18.12 3.93 -0.32
CA VAL A 29 -19.07 2.98 0.27
C VAL A 29 -18.51 2.33 1.53
N GLY A 30 -19.30 2.33 2.62
CA GLY A 30 -18.92 1.81 3.93
C GLY A 30 -19.06 2.84 5.05
N GLY A 31 -19.69 3.97 4.77
CA GLY A 31 -19.91 5.05 5.73
C GLY A 31 -18.66 5.92 5.98
N GLU A 32 -18.73 6.79 6.98
CA GLU A 32 -17.67 7.74 7.30
C GLU A 32 -16.54 7.13 8.14
N THR A 33 -15.94 6.04 7.68
CA THR A 33 -14.80 5.42 8.37
C THR A 33 -13.55 6.32 8.33
N PRO A 34 -12.58 6.15 9.24
CA PRO A 34 -11.31 6.88 9.19
C PRO A 34 -10.59 6.71 7.85
N PHE A 35 -10.68 5.52 7.24
CA PHE A 35 -10.12 5.23 5.92
C PHE A 35 -10.80 6.05 4.83
N LEU A 36 -12.13 6.01 4.72
CA LEU A 36 -12.86 6.75 3.68
C LEU A 36 -12.80 8.27 3.89
N LYS A 37 -12.72 8.74 5.14
CA LYS A 37 -12.46 10.16 5.43
C LYS A 37 -11.08 10.62 4.91
N ALA A 38 -10.06 9.79 5.05
CA ALA A 38 -8.72 10.08 4.51
C ALA A 38 -8.73 10.10 2.97
N ILE A 39 -9.43 9.16 2.34
CA ILE A 39 -9.64 9.13 0.87
C ILE A 39 -10.36 10.39 0.42
N LYS A 40 -11.50 10.71 1.05
CA LYS A 40 -12.29 11.91 0.71
C LYS A 40 -11.47 13.18 0.81
N LYS A 41 -10.77 13.38 1.94
CA LYS A 41 -9.91 14.56 2.13
C LYS A 41 -8.87 14.70 1.02
N LYS A 42 -8.26 13.59 0.59
CA LYS A 42 -7.28 13.62 -0.49
C LYS A 42 -7.95 13.92 -1.84
N ALA A 43 -9.08 13.29 -2.14
CA ALA A 43 -9.83 13.53 -3.35
C ALA A 43 -10.31 14.99 -3.45
N ASP A 44 -10.85 15.55 -2.36
CA ASP A 44 -11.25 16.96 -2.28
C ASP A 44 -10.08 17.89 -2.59
N ASN A 45 -8.86 17.58 -2.08
CA ASN A 45 -7.64 18.36 -2.37
C ASN A 45 -7.22 18.29 -3.85
N LEU A 46 -7.59 17.23 -4.55
CA LEU A 46 -7.33 17.04 -5.98
C LEU A 46 -8.48 17.53 -6.87
N GLY A 47 -9.53 18.13 -6.28
CA GLY A 47 -10.72 18.58 -7.01
C GLY A 47 -11.65 17.46 -7.45
N VAL A 48 -11.46 16.24 -6.93
CA VAL A 48 -12.33 15.09 -7.22
C VAL A 48 -13.56 15.15 -6.32
N PHE A 49 -14.74 15.26 -6.91
CA PHE A 49 -15.99 15.33 -6.15
C PHE A 49 -16.37 13.94 -5.61
N CYS A 50 -16.52 13.83 -4.28
CA CYS A 50 -16.81 12.57 -3.58
C CYS A 50 -18.16 12.59 -2.89
N VAL A 51 -18.91 11.47 -3.00
CA VAL A 51 -20.18 11.25 -2.30
C VAL A 51 -20.13 9.93 -1.53
N TYR A 52 -20.60 9.93 -0.28
CA TYR A 52 -20.83 8.71 0.48
C TYR A 52 -22.10 8.01 0.03
N LYS A 53 -22.03 6.69 -0.08
CA LYS A 53 -23.15 5.79 -0.38
C LYS A 53 -23.22 4.67 0.63
N ASP A 54 -24.44 4.23 0.95
CA ASP A 54 -24.66 3.10 1.87
C ASP A 54 -24.42 1.76 1.18
N ARG A 55 -24.60 1.71 -0.15
CA ARG A 55 -24.50 0.51 -0.98
C ARG A 55 -23.73 0.77 -2.26
N VAL A 56 -23.09 -0.27 -2.78
CA VAL A 56 -22.49 -0.23 -4.10
C VAL A 56 -23.60 -0.28 -5.15
N ASP A 57 -23.53 0.63 -6.11
CA ASP A 57 -24.37 0.63 -7.30
C ASP A 57 -23.53 0.14 -8.48
N LEU A 58 -23.95 -0.99 -9.05
CA LEU A 58 -23.25 -1.64 -10.18
C LEU A 58 -23.21 -0.79 -11.45
N ASN A 59 -24.09 0.19 -11.55
CA ASN A 59 -24.18 1.07 -12.70
C ASN A 59 -23.40 2.37 -12.53
N VAL A 60 -22.73 2.53 -11.39
CA VAL A 60 -22.06 3.78 -11.02
C VAL A 60 -20.60 3.51 -10.71
N THR A 61 -19.74 4.13 -11.47
CA THR A 61 -18.29 4.12 -11.34
C THR A 61 -17.75 5.55 -11.45
N PRO A 62 -16.64 5.87 -10.81
CA PRO A 62 -15.75 5.08 -9.96
C PRO A 62 -16.24 4.91 -8.51
N THR A 63 -15.85 3.81 -7.85
CA THR A 63 -16.24 3.50 -6.47
C THR A 63 -15.06 3.00 -5.63
N VAL A 64 -14.92 3.53 -4.42
CA VAL A 64 -14.00 3.01 -3.38
C VAL A 64 -14.82 2.44 -2.23
N VAL A 65 -14.53 1.21 -1.83
CA VAL A 65 -15.26 0.51 -0.78
C VAL A 65 -14.37 0.21 0.41
N ASP A 66 -14.83 0.53 1.63
CA ASP A 66 -14.18 0.05 2.85
C ASP A 66 -14.66 -1.36 3.19
N THR A 67 -13.86 -2.35 2.82
CA THR A 67 -14.17 -3.76 3.00
C THR A 67 -14.07 -4.26 4.43
N GLU A 68 -13.56 -3.46 5.36
CA GLU A 68 -13.59 -3.81 6.78
C GLU A 68 -15.01 -3.65 7.34
N VAL A 69 -15.77 -2.73 6.77
CA VAL A 69 -17.14 -2.40 7.19
C VAL A 69 -18.18 -3.00 6.27
N TYR A 70 -17.98 -2.86 4.96
CA TYR A 70 -18.91 -3.35 3.95
C TYR A 70 -18.72 -4.86 3.69
N LYS A 71 -19.76 -5.68 3.92
CA LYS A 71 -19.69 -7.15 3.90
C LYS A 71 -20.57 -7.81 2.84
N GLU A 72 -21.19 -7.05 1.96
CA GLU A 72 -22.00 -7.64 0.87
C GLU A 72 -21.12 -8.43 -0.14
N PRO A 73 -21.69 -9.39 -0.87
CA PRO A 73 -20.92 -10.22 -1.79
C PRO A 73 -20.41 -9.41 -2.98
N PHE A 74 -19.12 -9.33 -3.10
CA PHE A 74 -18.38 -8.48 -4.05
C PHE A 74 -18.35 -9.00 -5.49
N HIS A 75 -18.74 -10.24 -5.73
CA HIS A 75 -18.83 -10.81 -7.08
C HIS A 75 -19.82 -10.07 -8.00
N LEU A 76 -20.66 -9.21 -7.42
CA LEU A 76 -21.60 -8.36 -8.16
C LEU A 76 -21.04 -6.99 -8.54
N ILE A 77 -19.79 -6.67 -8.16
CA ILE A 77 -19.20 -5.34 -8.31
C ILE A 77 -18.10 -5.40 -9.36
N SER A 78 -18.10 -4.44 -10.30
CA SER A 78 -17.06 -4.36 -11.33
C SER A 78 -15.67 -4.23 -10.70
N GLN A 79 -14.70 -5.02 -11.18
CA GLN A 79 -13.34 -5.10 -10.66
C GLN A 79 -12.55 -3.80 -10.75
N GLN A 80 -12.90 -2.94 -11.69
CA GLN A 80 -12.17 -1.70 -11.97
C GLN A 80 -12.37 -0.64 -10.89
N ASP A 81 -13.44 -0.75 -10.09
CA ASP A 81 -13.90 0.33 -9.22
C ASP A 81 -13.65 0.09 -7.73
N ILE A 82 -13.10 -1.06 -7.35
CA ILE A 82 -13.01 -1.47 -5.95
C ILE A 82 -11.62 -1.93 -5.59
N ASP A 83 -10.89 -1.05 -4.93
CA ASP A 83 -9.49 -1.32 -4.65
C ASP A 83 -9.21 -2.40 -3.61
N ARG A 84 -9.97 -2.48 -2.53
CA ARG A 84 -9.71 -3.47 -1.47
C ARG A 84 -10.25 -4.88 -1.75
N ILE A 85 -11.15 -5.02 -2.71
CA ILE A 85 -11.91 -6.27 -2.87
C ILE A 85 -11.31 -7.19 -3.89
N GLN A 86 -10.82 -6.66 -4.99
CA GLN A 86 -10.30 -7.46 -6.09
C GLN A 86 -9.03 -6.86 -6.66
N CYS A 87 -7.97 -6.88 -5.89
CA CYS A 87 -6.67 -6.85 -6.52
C CYS A 87 -6.45 -8.21 -7.18
N GLU A 88 -6.85 -8.38 -8.41
CA GLU A 88 -6.18 -9.34 -9.26
C GLU A 88 -4.74 -8.87 -9.37
N GLY A 89 -3.81 -9.67 -8.83
CA GLY A 89 -2.42 -9.29 -8.76
C GLY A 89 -2.04 -8.51 -7.50
N ILE A 90 -1.58 -7.28 -7.66
CA ILE A 90 -0.94 -6.50 -6.59
C ILE A 90 -1.87 -5.50 -5.91
N SER A 91 -1.92 -5.46 -4.57
CA SER A 91 -2.69 -4.47 -3.81
C SER A 91 -2.12 -3.05 -3.97
N CYS A 92 -2.90 -1.99 -3.74
CA CYS A 92 -2.39 -0.61 -3.82
C CYS A 92 -1.25 -0.34 -2.85
N CYS A 93 -1.29 -0.90 -1.65
CA CYS A 93 -0.19 -0.77 -0.71
C CYS A 93 1.06 -1.53 -1.19
N ALA A 94 0.90 -2.75 -1.71
CA ALA A 94 2.00 -3.51 -2.30
C ALA A 94 2.57 -2.80 -3.55
N ASN A 95 1.71 -2.22 -4.40
CA ASN A 95 2.14 -1.42 -5.54
C ASN A 95 2.90 -0.15 -5.12
N ALA A 96 2.49 0.50 -4.03
CA ALA A 96 3.23 1.64 -3.48
C ALA A 96 4.63 1.24 -2.99
N ILE A 97 4.74 0.07 -2.35
CA ILE A 97 6.04 -0.47 -1.93
C ILE A 97 6.89 -0.83 -3.14
N LEU A 98 6.33 -1.52 -4.13
CA LEU A 98 7.01 -1.88 -5.36
C LEU A 98 7.51 -0.65 -6.11
N ALA A 99 6.64 0.35 -6.32
CA ALA A 99 7.01 1.61 -6.96
C ALA A 99 8.14 2.34 -6.22
N PHE A 100 8.15 2.33 -4.89
CA PHE A 100 9.26 2.86 -4.12
C PHE A 100 10.54 2.05 -4.34
N LEU A 101 10.47 0.72 -4.25
CA LEU A 101 11.63 -0.16 -4.35
C LEU A 101 12.29 -0.10 -5.73
N THR A 102 11.52 0.00 -6.80
CA THR A 102 12.04 0.14 -8.17
C THR A 102 12.69 1.51 -8.45
N ASN A 103 12.54 2.47 -7.54
CA ASN A 103 13.21 3.78 -7.62
C ASN A 103 14.47 3.88 -6.74
N ILE A 104 14.92 2.77 -6.17
CA ILE A 104 16.20 2.64 -5.47
C ILE A 104 16.96 1.42 -6.00
N ASP A 105 18.28 1.37 -5.79
CA ASP A 105 19.06 0.21 -6.18
C ASP A 105 18.80 -0.98 -5.26
N ILE A 106 18.12 -2.00 -5.80
CA ILE A 106 17.78 -3.25 -5.09
C ILE A 106 18.38 -4.50 -5.74
N ALA A 107 19.17 -4.37 -6.81
CA ALA A 107 19.81 -5.50 -7.44
C ALA A 107 20.73 -6.24 -6.45
N GLY A 108 20.56 -7.54 -6.34
CA GLY A 108 21.30 -8.39 -5.40
C GLY A 108 20.97 -8.19 -3.92
N LYS A 109 19.98 -7.34 -3.57
CA LYS A 109 19.58 -7.10 -2.17
C LYS A 109 18.65 -8.19 -1.66
N ASN A 110 18.76 -8.47 -0.35
CA ASN A 110 17.85 -9.37 0.36
C ASN A 110 16.68 -8.54 0.91
N ILE A 111 15.48 -8.79 0.41
CA ILE A 111 14.24 -8.15 0.86
C ILE A 111 13.46 -9.15 1.72
N THR A 112 13.26 -8.82 2.99
CA THR A 112 12.41 -9.63 3.87
C THR A 112 11.07 -8.93 4.06
N ILE A 113 9.98 -9.61 3.72
CA ILE A 113 8.60 -9.13 3.87
C ILE A 113 7.97 -9.83 5.06
N LEU A 114 7.59 -9.08 6.10
CA LEU A 114 6.85 -9.60 7.24
C LEU A 114 5.36 -9.33 7.06
N GLY A 115 4.62 -10.38 6.83
CA GLY A 115 3.20 -10.38 6.56
C GLY A 115 2.86 -11.02 5.21
N ARG A 116 1.65 -11.55 5.11
CA ARG A 116 1.08 -12.12 3.87
C ARG A 116 -0.39 -11.72 3.71
N GLY A 117 -0.78 -10.65 4.41
CA GLY A 117 -2.12 -10.09 4.35
C GLY A 117 -2.32 -9.21 3.12
N HIS A 118 -3.51 -8.63 3.04
CA HIS A 118 -3.92 -7.80 1.91
C HIS A 118 -2.92 -6.66 1.58
N ALA A 119 -2.35 -6.01 2.59
CA ALA A 119 -1.43 -4.89 2.37
C ALA A 119 -0.19 -5.23 1.51
N VAL A 120 0.25 -6.48 1.50
CA VAL A 120 1.41 -6.96 0.72
C VAL A 120 1.03 -8.05 -0.29
N LYS A 121 -0.27 -8.17 -0.62
CA LYS A 121 -0.74 -9.13 -1.63
C LYS A 121 -0.08 -8.83 -2.98
N GLY A 122 0.53 -9.85 -3.59
CA GLY A 122 1.22 -9.77 -4.87
C GLY A 122 2.64 -9.20 -4.81
N LEU A 123 3.07 -8.55 -3.72
CA LEU A 123 4.37 -7.87 -3.66
C LEU A 123 5.55 -8.81 -3.90
N ALA A 124 5.57 -9.97 -3.24
CA ALA A 124 6.69 -10.91 -3.36
C ALA A 124 6.80 -11.48 -4.77
N GLU A 125 5.67 -11.80 -5.38
CA GLU A 125 5.60 -12.31 -6.74
C GLU A 125 6.12 -11.28 -7.76
N GLU A 126 5.64 -10.05 -7.67
CA GLU A 126 6.10 -8.96 -8.54
C GLU A 126 7.60 -8.67 -8.36
N LEU A 127 8.09 -8.62 -7.12
CA LEU A 127 9.53 -8.40 -6.87
C LEU A 127 10.39 -9.50 -7.50
N MET A 128 9.96 -10.77 -7.42
CA MET A 128 10.70 -11.89 -8.03
C MET A 128 10.67 -11.86 -9.56
N HIS A 129 9.62 -11.31 -10.16
CA HIS A 129 9.51 -11.22 -11.61
C HIS A 129 10.15 -9.97 -12.21
N CYS A 130 10.11 -8.84 -11.50
CA CYS A 130 10.50 -7.54 -12.04
C CYS A 130 11.86 -7.05 -11.56
N THR A 131 12.54 -7.78 -10.65
CA THR A 131 13.81 -7.31 -10.04
C THR A 131 14.81 -8.44 -9.82
N ASP A 132 16.08 -8.06 -9.68
CA ASP A 132 17.17 -9.01 -9.32
C ASP A 132 17.36 -9.12 -7.79
N ALA A 133 16.33 -8.87 -7.00
CA ALA A 133 16.37 -8.99 -5.54
C ALA A 133 16.03 -10.40 -5.08
N THR A 134 16.61 -10.81 -3.95
CA THR A 134 16.21 -12.04 -3.25
C THR A 134 15.09 -11.72 -2.27
N VAL A 135 13.96 -12.44 -2.36
CA VAL A 135 12.77 -12.16 -1.55
C VAL A 135 12.48 -13.27 -0.56
N THR A 136 12.33 -12.92 0.70
CA THR A 136 11.91 -13.82 1.79
C THR A 136 10.59 -13.34 2.38
N VAL A 137 9.59 -14.23 2.48
CA VAL A 137 8.30 -13.90 3.12
C VAL A 137 8.20 -14.58 4.48
N CYS A 138 7.99 -13.76 5.52
CA CYS A 138 7.78 -14.20 6.90
C CYS A 138 6.34 -13.94 7.35
N HIS A 139 5.85 -14.77 8.25
CA HIS A 139 4.50 -14.67 8.80
C HIS A 139 4.42 -15.19 10.24
N SER A 140 3.25 -15.15 10.86
CA SER A 140 3.04 -15.55 12.27
C SER A 140 3.47 -16.98 12.64
N LYS A 141 3.72 -17.85 11.67
CA LYS A 141 4.20 -19.24 11.86
C LYS A 141 5.67 -19.43 11.48
N THR A 142 6.38 -18.37 11.09
CA THR A 142 7.83 -18.43 10.84
C THR A 142 8.54 -18.73 12.16
N ARG A 143 9.27 -19.84 12.21
CA ARG A 143 9.85 -20.36 13.46
C ARG A 143 10.96 -19.47 14.01
N ASN A 144 11.80 -18.96 13.15
CA ASN A 144 12.94 -18.12 13.55
C ASN A 144 12.92 -16.81 12.76
N LEU A 145 12.09 -15.89 13.22
CA LEU A 145 11.97 -14.58 12.58
C LEU A 145 13.27 -13.77 12.70
N TYR A 146 13.99 -13.92 13.81
CA TYR A 146 15.26 -13.24 14.02
C TYR A 146 16.28 -13.61 12.93
N GLU A 147 16.48 -14.88 12.65
CA GLU A 147 17.40 -15.33 11.58
C GLU A 147 16.90 -14.90 10.20
N SER A 148 15.60 -15.01 9.93
CA SER A 148 15.00 -14.60 8.65
C SER A 148 15.19 -13.11 8.37
N THR A 149 15.35 -12.28 9.40
CA THR A 149 15.60 -10.84 9.26
C THR A 149 17.07 -10.46 9.33
N LEU A 150 17.97 -11.40 9.73
CA LEU A 150 19.37 -11.11 9.98
C LEU A 150 20.09 -10.60 8.71
N PHE A 151 19.87 -11.26 7.58
CA PHE A 151 20.52 -10.94 6.30
C PHE A 151 19.73 -9.99 5.42
N ALA A 152 18.60 -9.47 5.89
CA ALA A 152 17.83 -8.50 5.14
C ALA A 152 18.58 -7.18 4.97
N ASP A 153 18.68 -6.67 3.75
CA ASP A 153 19.09 -5.30 3.44
C ASP A 153 17.89 -4.35 3.55
N ILE A 154 16.71 -4.86 3.15
CA ILE A 154 15.45 -4.14 3.18
C ILE A 154 14.42 -4.98 3.94
N PHE A 155 13.74 -4.35 4.90
CA PHE A 155 12.73 -4.99 5.72
C PHE A 155 11.38 -4.32 5.56
N VAL A 156 10.42 -5.03 4.97
CA VAL A 156 9.02 -4.57 4.79
C VAL A 156 8.18 -5.12 5.93
N VAL A 157 7.59 -4.24 6.73
CA VAL A 157 6.80 -4.60 7.91
C VAL A 157 5.33 -4.32 7.65
N ALA A 158 4.58 -5.36 7.34
CA ALA A 158 3.14 -5.29 7.05
C ALA A 158 2.28 -6.13 8.03
N ALA A 159 2.88 -6.57 9.13
CA ALA A 159 2.18 -7.28 10.19
C ALA A 159 2.73 -6.84 11.57
N PRO A 160 1.91 -6.87 12.62
CA PRO A 160 2.37 -6.57 13.97
C PRO A 160 3.48 -7.54 14.41
N VAL A 161 4.56 -6.99 14.96
CA VAL A 161 5.71 -7.75 15.48
C VAL A 161 6.33 -6.99 16.66
N LYS A 162 6.84 -7.71 17.66
CA LYS A 162 7.61 -7.07 18.72
C LYS A 162 9.04 -6.81 18.22
N PRO A 163 9.61 -5.62 18.43
CA PRO A 163 10.98 -5.31 17.99
C PRO A 163 12.04 -6.34 18.43
N ALA A 164 11.88 -6.91 19.61
CA ALA A 164 12.78 -7.96 20.13
C ALA A 164 12.74 -9.31 19.36
N GLN A 165 11.79 -9.48 18.46
CA GLN A 165 11.66 -10.72 17.68
C GLN A 165 12.44 -10.67 16.35
N VAL A 166 12.96 -9.51 15.98
CA VAL A 166 13.71 -9.30 14.75
C VAL A 166 15.18 -9.01 15.06
N SER A 167 16.05 -9.23 14.09
CA SER A 167 17.47 -8.87 14.20
C SER A 167 17.66 -7.36 14.27
N SER A 168 18.90 -6.91 14.53
CA SER A 168 19.24 -5.48 14.46
C SER A 168 18.82 -4.87 13.14
N LEU A 169 18.17 -3.72 13.20
CA LEU A 169 17.74 -2.94 12.02
C LEU A 169 18.80 -1.89 11.60
N ALA A 170 19.96 -1.88 12.26
CA ALA A 170 21.06 -0.99 11.89
C ALA A 170 21.51 -1.24 10.45
N GLY A 171 21.61 -0.18 9.66
CA GLY A 171 22.01 -0.25 8.26
C GLY A 171 20.93 -0.70 7.27
N LYS A 172 19.80 -1.24 7.75
CA LYS A 172 18.70 -1.72 6.90
C LYS A 172 17.76 -0.57 6.51
N ILE A 173 17.19 -0.64 5.30
CA ILE A 173 16.04 0.18 4.93
C ILE A 173 14.79 -0.51 5.51
N VAL A 174 14.00 0.22 6.28
CA VAL A 174 12.76 -0.29 6.88
C VAL A 174 11.56 0.42 6.29
N ILE A 175 10.72 -0.33 5.59
CA ILE A 175 9.43 0.13 5.06
C ILE A 175 8.35 -0.35 6.03
N ASP A 176 7.85 0.54 6.86
CA ASP A 176 6.97 0.18 7.97
C ASP A 176 5.52 0.61 7.72
N VAL A 177 4.74 -0.32 7.18
CA VAL A 177 3.30 -0.14 6.95
C VAL A 177 2.52 -0.23 8.26
N SER A 178 3.03 -1.00 9.23
CA SER A 178 2.37 -1.25 10.51
C SER A 178 2.59 -0.15 11.56
N GLY A 179 3.61 0.71 11.38
CA GLY A 179 4.02 1.72 12.33
C GLY A 179 4.77 1.19 13.56
N THR A 180 5.13 -0.09 13.58
CA THR A 180 5.76 -0.78 14.72
C THR A 180 7.14 -0.23 15.07
N PHE A 181 7.93 0.17 14.06
CA PHE A 181 9.33 0.56 14.24
C PHE A 181 9.56 2.06 14.23
N LYS A 182 8.51 2.84 14.34
CA LYS A 182 8.62 4.30 14.45
C LYS A 182 9.46 4.68 15.66
N GLY A 183 10.57 5.40 15.41
CA GLY A 183 11.52 5.81 16.45
C GLY A 183 12.60 4.77 16.79
N PHE A 184 12.52 3.55 16.28
CA PHE A 184 13.55 2.51 16.45
C PHE A 184 14.58 2.49 15.34
N VAL A 185 14.29 3.14 14.22
CA VAL A 185 15.14 3.18 13.02
C VAL A 185 15.51 4.63 12.71
N PRO A 186 16.75 4.92 12.30
CA PRO A 186 17.16 6.26 11.86
C PRO A 186 16.25 6.77 10.73
N LYS A 187 15.94 8.08 10.74
CA LYS A 187 15.01 8.70 9.79
C LYS A 187 15.42 8.55 8.32
N ASP A 188 16.70 8.50 8.05
CA ASP A 188 17.27 8.30 6.71
C ASP A 188 17.12 6.87 6.18
N ARG A 189 16.79 5.93 7.06
CA ARG A 189 16.55 4.50 6.76
C ARG A 189 15.10 4.07 6.98
N TYR A 190 14.24 4.95 7.47
CA TYR A 190 12.85 4.67 7.79
C TYR A 190 11.89 5.28 6.78
N VAL A 191 11.13 4.44 6.10
CA VAL A 191 10.11 4.83 5.12
C VAL A 191 8.73 4.72 5.76
N SER A 192 8.12 5.87 6.06
CA SER A 192 6.82 5.97 6.75
C SER A 192 5.67 6.45 5.87
N ASN A 193 5.98 7.04 4.71
CA ASN A 193 4.99 7.74 3.89
C ASN A 193 4.31 6.84 2.85
N ILE A 194 4.51 5.52 2.92
CA ILE A 194 3.88 4.55 1.98
C ILE A 194 2.35 4.71 1.96
N GLY A 195 1.72 5.01 3.10
CA GLY A 195 0.28 5.29 3.15
C GLY A 195 -0.18 6.45 2.26
N LYS A 196 0.64 7.51 2.13
CA LYS A 196 0.36 8.64 1.22
C LYS A 196 0.36 8.15 -0.24
N LEU A 197 1.39 7.40 -0.63
CA LEU A 197 1.52 6.85 -1.97
C LEU A 197 0.42 5.81 -2.26
N THR A 198 0.10 4.95 -1.29
CA THR A 198 -1.01 4.00 -1.39
C THR A 198 -2.33 4.70 -1.73
N THR A 199 -2.63 5.82 -1.04
CA THR A 199 -3.85 6.59 -1.27
C THR A 199 -3.85 7.25 -2.65
N SER A 200 -2.70 7.74 -3.13
CA SER A 200 -2.57 8.30 -4.48
C SER A 200 -2.83 7.24 -5.55
N ILE A 201 -2.23 6.07 -5.43
CA ILE A 201 -2.43 4.93 -6.35
C ILE A 201 -3.88 4.47 -6.33
N LEU A 202 -4.50 4.40 -5.15
CA LEU A 202 -5.89 4.00 -4.99
C LEU A 202 -6.84 4.94 -5.74
N LEU A 203 -6.70 6.24 -5.54
CA LEU A 203 -7.52 7.24 -6.23
C LEU A 203 -7.27 7.20 -7.75
N ASN A 204 -6.02 7.07 -8.17
CA ASN A 204 -5.66 6.97 -9.57
C ASN A 204 -6.32 5.76 -10.25
N ARG A 205 -6.29 4.59 -9.60
CA ARG A 205 -6.99 3.39 -10.10
C ARG A 205 -8.51 3.56 -10.15
N ALA A 206 -9.08 4.23 -9.14
CA ALA A 206 -10.53 4.39 -9.06
C ALA A 206 -11.08 5.32 -10.16
N VAL A 207 -10.31 6.31 -10.62
CA VAL A 207 -10.76 7.27 -11.64
C VAL A 207 -10.39 6.89 -13.07
N LYS A 208 -9.47 5.95 -13.27
CA LYS A 208 -9.12 5.39 -14.59
C LYS A 208 -10.19 4.44 -15.09
#